data_15be0ab46c940df00133df75f6844873
#
_entry.id   15be0ab46c940df00133df75f6844873
#
_cell.length_a   1.000
_cell.length_b   1.000
_cell.length_c   1.000
_cell.angle_alpha   90.00
_cell.angle_beta   90.00
_cell.angle_gamma   90.00
#
_symmetry.space_group_name_H-M   'P 1'
#
loop_
_entity.id
_entity.type
_entity.pdbx_description
1 polymer ?
#
loop_
_entity_poly.entity_id
_entity_poly.type
_entity_poly.pdbx_seq_one_letter_code
_entity_poly.pdbx_strand_id
1 'polypeptide(L)'
;AEDAIRKCGSMGIAIPGGKFRIMEDGPTEIKEPDTVGELVYSGPNVTMGYAECAADLEKGDERGGVLFTGDMAKRDAEGYYYITGRKKRFLKMYGKRVNMDEIEQLLRGCYEGVEIACTGEDDRMRIYMEGMDPASCEEAAEFLTEKTGLYPGGVRVLPIDKVPKTESGKTIYKELEKLPWNS
;
A
#
# COMPACT_ATOMS: atom_id res chain seq x y z
N ALA A 1 7.03 -28.55 7.02
CA ALA A 1 5.93 -28.67 6.05
C ALA A 1 4.59 -28.21 6.65
N GLU A 2 4.26 -28.62 7.88
CA GLU A 2 2.99 -28.25 8.55
C GLU A 2 2.84 -26.74 8.75
N ASP A 3 3.91 -26.06 9.19
CA ASP A 3 3.88 -24.61 9.38
C ASP A 3 3.70 -23.84 8.07
N ALA A 4 4.18 -24.34 6.94
CA ALA A 4 3.99 -23.70 5.64
C ALA A 4 2.51 -23.65 5.22
N ILE A 5 1.74 -24.67 5.56
CA ILE A 5 0.28 -24.71 5.30
C ILE A 5 -0.45 -23.85 6.33
N ARG A 6 -0.14 -24.02 7.61
CA ARG A 6 -0.80 -23.28 8.71
C ARG A 6 -0.57 -21.78 8.65
N LYS A 7 0.58 -21.35 8.13
CA LYS A 7 1.00 -19.94 8.01
C LYS A 7 0.94 -19.42 6.56
N CYS A 8 0.04 -20.01 5.75
CA CYS A 8 -0.18 -19.55 4.39
C CYS A 8 -0.49 -18.04 4.36
N GLY A 9 0.14 -17.31 3.42
CA GLY A 9 0.08 -15.83 3.35
C GLY A 9 1.11 -15.09 4.21
N SER A 10 1.83 -15.79 5.10
CA SER A 10 2.96 -15.20 5.81
C SER A 10 4.18 -15.09 4.91
N MET A 11 4.94 -14.00 5.05
CA MET A 11 6.29 -13.90 4.49
C MET A 11 7.33 -14.68 5.28
N GLY A 12 6.95 -15.27 6.43
CA GLY A 12 7.82 -16.04 7.29
C GLY A 12 8.42 -15.23 8.44
N ILE A 13 9.64 -15.63 8.81
CA ILE A 13 10.45 -15.00 9.85
C ILE A 13 11.76 -14.47 9.24
N ALA A 14 12.47 -13.61 9.97
CA ALA A 14 13.77 -13.11 9.51
C ALA A 14 14.79 -14.25 9.32
N ILE A 15 15.63 -14.11 8.30
CA ILE A 15 16.77 -15.01 8.07
C ILE A 15 17.80 -14.93 9.22
N PRO A 16 18.65 -15.94 9.43
CA PRO A 16 19.72 -15.88 10.43
C PRO A 16 20.61 -14.64 10.26
N GLY A 17 20.82 -13.91 11.35
CA GLY A 17 21.57 -12.64 11.36
C GLY A 17 20.73 -11.41 11.01
N GLY A 18 19.49 -11.58 10.55
CA GLY A 18 18.55 -10.50 10.31
C GLY A 18 17.50 -10.38 11.41
N LYS A 19 16.86 -9.20 11.49
CA LYS A 19 15.77 -8.92 12.43
C LYS A 19 14.70 -8.07 11.74
N PHE A 20 13.44 -8.52 11.81
CA PHE A 20 12.27 -7.70 11.49
C PHE A 20 11.75 -6.98 12.74
N ARG A 21 11.25 -5.78 12.54
CA ARG A 21 10.52 -4.98 13.53
C ARG A 21 9.30 -4.37 12.87
N ILE A 22 8.22 -4.21 13.62
CA ILE A 22 7.06 -3.42 13.22
C ILE A 22 7.16 -2.08 13.93
N MET A 23 7.14 -0.99 13.17
CA MET A 23 7.32 0.36 13.70
C MET A 23 6.04 1.18 13.52
N GLU A 24 5.72 2.03 14.50
CA GLU A 24 4.75 3.10 14.33
C GLU A 24 5.28 4.18 13.35
N ASP A 25 4.46 5.20 13.09
CA ASP A 25 4.95 6.40 12.42
C ASP A 25 5.89 7.16 13.37
N GLY A 26 7.18 6.75 13.35
CA GLY A 26 8.23 7.25 14.24
C GLY A 26 9.17 6.15 14.73
N PRO A 27 9.93 6.41 15.81
CA PRO A 27 10.96 5.48 16.29
C PRO A 27 10.42 4.35 17.18
N THR A 28 9.12 4.30 17.48
CA THR A 28 8.52 3.36 18.43
C THR A 28 8.28 1.99 17.78
N GLU A 29 8.83 0.93 18.40
CA GLU A 29 8.57 -0.45 17.98
C GLU A 29 7.24 -0.95 18.57
N ILE A 30 6.36 -1.45 17.71
CA ILE A 30 5.12 -2.14 18.09
C ILE A 30 5.46 -3.59 18.48
N LYS A 31 5.15 -3.96 19.72
CA LYS A 31 5.41 -5.31 20.25
C LYS A 31 4.16 -6.18 20.32
N GLU A 32 2.98 -5.56 20.31
CA GLU A 32 1.68 -6.21 20.38
C GLU A 32 1.45 -7.04 19.10
N PRO A 33 1.07 -8.33 19.24
CA PRO A 33 0.70 -9.16 18.09
C PRO A 33 -0.46 -8.55 17.30
N ASP A 34 -0.52 -8.88 16.01
CA ASP A 34 -1.58 -8.48 15.07
C ASP A 34 -1.79 -6.97 14.89
N THR A 35 -0.88 -6.15 15.43
CA THR A 35 -0.90 -4.71 15.24
C THR A 35 -0.09 -4.33 13.99
N VAL A 36 -0.70 -3.51 13.12
CA VAL A 36 -0.12 -3.11 11.83
C VAL A 36 0.79 -1.90 12.01
N GLY A 37 2.00 -1.97 11.46
CA GLY A 37 2.96 -0.89 11.39
C GLY A 37 3.89 -1.05 10.18
N GLU A 38 4.88 -0.15 10.05
CA GLU A 38 5.88 -0.26 9.00
C GLU A 38 6.86 -1.39 9.29
N LEU A 39 7.08 -2.26 8.31
CA LEU A 39 8.09 -3.31 8.39
C LEU A 39 9.48 -2.71 8.22
N VAL A 40 10.32 -2.91 9.21
CA VAL A 40 11.73 -2.50 9.19
C VAL A 40 12.60 -3.75 9.31
N TYR A 41 13.57 -3.89 8.43
CA TYR A 41 14.56 -4.96 8.47
C TYR A 41 15.92 -4.42 8.93
N SER A 42 16.62 -5.18 9.76
CA SER A 42 18.01 -4.90 10.15
C SER A 42 18.87 -6.14 9.94
N GLY A 43 20.06 -5.97 9.37
CA GLY A 43 20.96 -7.09 9.15
C GLY A 43 22.18 -6.70 8.33
N PRO A 44 23.23 -7.55 8.34
CA PRO A 44 24.48 -7.29 7.62
C PRO A 44 24.35 -7.34 6.10
N ASN A 45 23.24 -7.86 5.60
CA ASN A 45 22.91 -7.98 4.18
C ASN A 45 22.04 -6.82 3.67
N VAL A 46 21.79 -5.81 4.49
CA VAL A 46 21.13 -4.57 4.01
C VAL A 46 22.07 -3.86 3.04
N THR A 47 21.55 -3.49 1.87
CA THR A 47 22.31 -2.72 0.88
C THR A 47 22.69 -1.35 1.44
N MET A 48 23.88 -0.87 1.12
CA MET A 48 24.37 0.44 1.59
C MET A 48 23.56 1.63 1.05
N GLY A 49 22.94 1.49 -0.11
CA GLY A 49 22.18 2.56 -0.75
C GLY A 49 21.77 2.18 -2.18
N TYR A 50 21.27 3.14 -2.93
CA TYR A 50 21.02 3.03 -4.36
C TYR A 50 22.00 3.90 -5.16
N ALA A 51 22.49 3.40 -6.27
CA ALA A 51 23.32 4.15 -7.21
C ALA A 51 22.57 4.31 -8.54
N GLU A 52 22.30 5.55 -8.93
CA GLU A 52 21.73 5.92 -10.23
C GLU A 52 22.82 6.38 -11.21
N CYS A 53 23.95 6.81 -10.71
CA CYS A 53 25.12 7.20 -11.48
C CYS A 53 26.43 6.80 -10.78
N ALA A 54 27.56 6.91 -11.49
CA ALA A 54 28.87 6.49 -11.00
C ALA A 54 29.29 7.23 -9.70
N ALA A 55 28.92 8.51 -9.54
CA ALA A 55 29.23 9.30 -8.35
C ALA A 55 28.53 8.75 -7.08
N ASP A 56 27.40 8.06 -7.23
CA ASP A 56 26.67 7.49 -6.10
C ASP A 56 27.43 6.32 -5.43
N LEU A 57 28.34 5.69 -6.18
CA LEU A 57 29.17 4.60 -5.64
C LEU A 57 30.17 5.07 -4.57
N GLU A 58 30.44 6.38 -4.51
CA GLU A 58 31.34 6.99 -3.53
C GLU A 58 30.64 7.38 -2.20
N LYS A 59 29.28 7.31 -2.13
CA LYS A 59 28.50 7.76 -0.97
C LYS A 59 28.68 6.91 0.28
N GLY A 60 29.22 5.69 0.19
CA GLY A 60 29.37 4.79 1.33
C GLY A 60 28.03 4.21 1.83
N ASP A 61 27.98 3.83 3.10
CA ASP A 61 26.79 3.23 3.70
C ASP A 61 25.82 4.30 4.23
N GLU A 62 24.77 4.58 3.46
CA GLU A 62 23.71 5.52 3.81
C GLU A 62 22.65 4.92 4.75
N ARG A 63 22.66 3.60 4.97
CA ARG A 63 21.58 2.89 5.70
C ARG A 63 22.00 2.33 7.04
N GLY A 64 23.28 2.17 7.31
CA GLY A 64 23.77 1.67 8.58
C GLY A 64 23.20 0.29 8.96
N GLY A 65 22.98 -0.59 7.96
CA GLY A 65 22.39 -1.92 8.17
C GLY A 65 20.90 -1.94 8.53
N VAL A 66 20.15 -0.83 8.31
CA VAL A 66 18.72 -0.74 8.57
C VAL A 66 17.96 -0.36 7.29
N LEU A 67 16.92 -1.13 6.97
CA LEU A 67 16.05 -0.89 5.82
C LEU A 67 14.61 -0.61 6.27
N PHE A 68 14.14 0.60 6.07
CA PHE A 68 12.72 0.94 6.07
C PHE A 68 12.13 0.47 4.74
N THR A 69 11.33 -0.60 4.78
CA THR A 69 10.89 -1.28 3.54
C THR A 69 9.83 -0.49 2.79
N GLY A 70 9.09 0.38 3.48
CA GLY A 70 7.90 1.03 2.97
C GLY A 70 6.70 0.09 2.87
N ASP A 71 6.83 -1.15 3.35
CA ASP A 71 5.72 -2.10 3.46
C ASP A 71 5.08 -1.99 4.85
N MET A 72 3.76 -2.11 4.90
CA MET A 72 3.02 -2.29 6.13
C MET A 72 2.86 -3.77 6.41
N ALA A 73 3.10 -4.16 7.64
CA ALA A 73 3.00 -5.55 8.06
C ALA A 73 2.49 -5.66 9.51
N LYS A 74 2.07 -6.84 9.87
CA LYS A 74 1.79 -7.25 11.24
C LYS A 74 2.57 -8.51 11.57
N ARG A 75 2.77 -8.76 12.86
CA ARG A 75 3.40 -9.99 13.36
C ARG A 75 2.38 -10.74 14.22
N ASP A 76 2.22 -12.04 13.98
CA ASP A 76 1.39 -12.87 14.84
C ASP A 76 2.08 -13.20 16.19
N ALA A 77 1.35 -13.82 17.10
CA ALA A 77 1.87 -14.22 18.42
C ALA A 77 3.01 -15.25 18.34
N GLU A 78 3.13 -15.97 17.22
CA GLU A 78 4.19 -16.97 16.99
C GLU A 78 5.43 -16.38 16.28
N GLY A 79 5.39 -15.06 15.94
CA GLY A 79 6.51 -14.35 15.35
C GLY A 79 6.58 -14.38 13.82
N TYR A 80 5.52 -14.83 13.13
CA TYR A 80 5.41 -14.79 11.67
C TYR A 80 4.89 -13.43 11.22
N TYR A 81 5.46 -12.92 10.12
CA TYR A 81 5.11 -11.61 9.57
C TYR A 81 4.21 -11.74 8.35
N TYR A 82 3.22 -10.85 8.26
CA TYR A 82 2.24 -10.77 7.18
C TYR A 82 2.24 -9.36 6.60
N ILE A 83 2.51 -9.23 5.30
CA ILE A 83 2.40 -7.95 4.60
C ILE A 83 0.92 -7.59 4.46
N THR A 84 0.57 -6.36 4.82
CA THR A 84 -0.80 -5.84 4.73
C THR A 84 -0.97 -4.77 3.65
N GLY A 85 0.14 -4.31 3.04
CA GLY A 85 0.12 -3.33 1.96
C GLY A 85 1.38 -2.49 1.90
N ARG A 86 1.33 -1.40 1.15
CA ARG A 86 2.41 -0.41 1.04
C ARG A 86 2.10 0.81 1.90
N LYS A 87 3.09 1.36 2.63
CA LYS A 87 2.92 2.54 3.48
C LYS A 87 2.30 3.72 2.71
N LYS A 88 2.76 3.97 1.49
CA LYS A 88 2.24 5.01 0.59
C LYS A 88 0.84 4.74 0.05
N ARG A 89 0.29 3.55 0.25
CA ARG A 89 -1.07 3.17 -0.17
C ARG A 89 -2.11 3.32 0.93
N PHE A 90 -1.71 3.85 2.10
CA PHE A 90 -2.62 4.16 3.18
C PHE A 90 -2.90 5.66 3.23
N LEU A 91 -4.19 6.01 3.37
CA LEU A 91 -4.66 7.37 3.62
C LEU A 91 -5.31 7.44 4.99
N LYS A 92 -5.28 8.62 5.58
CA LYS A 92 -6.05 8.95 6.78
C LYS A 92 -7.32 9.70 6.33
N MET A 93 -8.46 9.02 6.34
CA MET A 93 -9.75 9.55 5.87
C MET A 93 -10.62 9.89 7.09
N TYR A 94 -10.68 11.15 7.48
CA TYR A 94 -11.46 11.66 8.62
C TYR A 94 -11.23 10.83 9.90
N GLY A 95 -9.96 10.55 10.20
CA GLY A 95 -9.54 9.77 11.37
C GLY A 95 -9.53 8.25 11.18
N LYS A 96 -10.06 7.72 10.07
CA LYS A 96 -9.96 6.30 9.71
C LYS A 96 -8.73 6.07 8.83
N ARG A 97 -7.95 5.03 9.12
CA ARG A 97 -6.89 4.56 8.22
C ARG A 97 -7.49 3.67 7.14
N VAL A 98 -7.27 4.01 5.89
CA VAL A 98 -7.82 3.33 4.71
C VAL A 98 -6.69 2.84 3.84
N ASN A 99 -6.75 1.58 3.44
CA ASN A 99 -5.83 0.98 2.48
C ASN A 99 -6.43 1.09 1.08
N MET A 100 -5.81 1.88 0.21
CA MET A 100 -6.27 2.07 -1.17
C MET A 100 -6.28 0.78 -1.99
N ASP A 101 -5.38 -0.18 -1.70
CA ASP A 101 -5.36 -1.48 -2.39
C ASP A 101 -6.59 -2.33 -2.02
N GLU A 102 -7.06 -2.26 -0.76
CA GLU A 102 -8.30 -2.91 -0.34
C GLU A 102 -9.54 -2.28 -0.98
N ILE A 103 -9.55 -0.96 -1.16
CA ILE A 103 -10.61 -0.26 -1.88
C ILE A 103 -10.67 -0.70 -3.35
N GLU A 104 -9.51 -0.77 -4.01
CA GLU A 104 -9.44 -1.29 -5.39
C GLU A 104 -9.96 -2.73 -5.48
N GLN A 105 -9.57 -3.61 -4.55
CA GLN A 105 -10.02 -5.00 -4.53
C GLN A 105 -11.53 -5.11 -4.29
N LEU A 106 -12.08 -4.32 -3.38
CA LEU A 106 -13.51 -4.28 -3.08
C LEU A 106 -14.32 -3.93 -4.33
N LEU A 107 -13.93 -2.89 -5.03
CA LEU A 107 -14.61 -2.46 -6.26
C LEU A 107 -14.40 -3.44 -7.41
N ARG A 108 -13.21 -4.01 -7.60
CA ARG A 108 -12.98 -5.06 -8.60
C ARG A 108 -13.86 -6.29 -8.38
N GLY A 109 -14.22 -6.59 -7.14
CA GLY A 109 -15.17 -7.66 -6.81
C GLY A 109 -16.60 -7.38 -7.26
N CYS A 110 -16.97 -6.11 -7.45
CA CYS A 110 -18.30 -5.69 -7.91
C CYS A 110 -18.33 -5.38 -9.41
N TYR A 111 -17.22 -4.90 -9.97
CA TYR A 111 -17.09 -4.48 -11.36
C TYR A 111 -16.07 -5.37 -12.08
N GLU A 112 -16.50 -6.57 -12.44
CA GLU A 112 -15.64 -7.58 -13.08
C GLU A 112 -15.12 -7.09 -14.43
N GLY A 113 -13.83 -7.24 -14.67
CA GLY A 113 -13.16 -6.82 -15.92
C GLY A 113 -12.87 -5.32 -16.03
N VAL A 114 -13.26 -4.50 -15.04
CA VAL A 114 -12.94 -3.06 -15.02
C VAL A 114 -11.59 -2.84 -14.34
N GLU A 115 -10.70 -2.12 -15.01
CA GLU A 115 -9.46 -1.66 -14.38
C GLU A 115 -9.74 -0.49 -13.43
N ILE A 116 -9.32 -0.64 -12.19
CA ILE A 116 -9.58 0.31 -11.13
C ILE A 116 -8.27 0.71 -10.48
N ALA A 117 -8.06 2.01 -10.31
CA ALA A 117 -6.89 2.56 -9.64
C ALA A 117 -7.29 3.64 -8.65
N CYS A 118 -6.81 3.54 -7.43
CA CYS A 118 -7.06 4.46 -6.34
C CYS A 118 -5.83 5.31 -6.05
N THR A 119 -6.00 6.61 -5.88
CA THR A 119 -4.95 7.55 -5.49
C THR A 119 -5.53 8.62 -4.58
N GLY A 120 -4.70 9.41 -3.93
CA GLY A 120 -5.18 10.49 -3.07
C GLY A 120 -4.16 10.94 -2.04
N GLU A 121 -4.64 11.79 -1.19
CA GLU A 121 -4.00 12.30 0.02
C GLU A 121 -4.97 12.22 1.19
N ASP A 122 -4.53 12.50 2.41
CA ASP A 122 -5.39 12.45 3.59
C ASP A 122 -6.68 13.27 3.37
N ASP A 123 -7.81 12.69 3.73
CA ASP A 123 -9.17 13.19 3.57
C ASP A 123 -9.66 13.36 2.12
N ARG A 124 -8.86 12.96 1.12
CA ARG A 124 -9.19 13.09 -0.30
C ARG A 124 -8.76 11.88 -1.11
N MET A 125 -9.68 11.00 -1.41
CA MET A 125 -9.46 9.79 -2.19
C MET A 125 -10.13 9.87 -3.55
N ARG A 126 -9.38 9.56 -4.62
CA ARG A 126 -9.88 9.44 -5.99
C ARG A 126 -9.73 8.02 -6.46
N ILE A 127 -10.76 7.54 -7.11
CA ILE A 127 -10.82 6.20 -7.68
C ILE A 127 -11.15 6.37 -9.16
N TYR A 128 -10.30 5.85 -10.00
CA TYR A 128 -10.48 5.88 -11.44
C TYR A 128 -10.95 4.52 -11.92
N MET A 129 -12.04 4.51 -12.73
CA MET A 129 -12.61 3.31 -13.31
C MET A 129 -12.55 3.39 -14.84
N GLU A 130 -11.80 2.47 -15.46
CA GLU A 130 -11.55 2.47 -16.90
C GLU A 130 -12.82 2.15 -17.69
N GLY A 131 -13.16 3.00 -18.68
CA GLY A 131 -14.24 2.77 -19.61
C GLY A 131 -15.66 2.84 -19.02
N MET A 132 -15.80 3.30 -17.78
CA MET A 132 -17.10 3.48 -17.14
C MET A 132 -17.72 4.84 -17.49
N ASP A 133 -19.04 4.91 -17.44
CA ASP A 133 -19.76 6.18 -17.56
C ASP A 133 -19.89 6.88 -16.19
N PRO A 134 -20.16 8.21 -16.17
CA PRO A 134 -20.27 8.97 -14.93
C PRO A 134 -21.34 8.45 -13.95
N ALA A 135 -22.48 7.96 -14.44
CA ALA A 135 -23.56 7.45 -13.58
C ALA A 135 -23.14 6.20 -12.85
N SER A 136 -22.49 5.26 -13.53
CA SER A 136 -21.90 4.07 -12.92
C SER A 136 -20.80 4.40 -11.90
N CYS A 137 -20.03 5.46 -12.13
CA CYS A 137 -19.05 5.94 -11.16
C CYS A 137 -19.72 6.52 -9.89
N GLU A 138 -20.85 7.22 -10.03
CA GLU A 138 -21.63 7.70 -8.87
C GLU A 138 -22.20 6.54 -8.06
N GLU A 139 -22.77 5.52 -8.70
CA GLU A 139 -23.24 4.31 -8.04
C GLU A 139 -22.11 3.59 -7.28
N ALA A 140 -20.92 3.51 -7.88
CA ALA A 140 -19.74 2.93 -7.23
C ALA A 140 -19.30 3.74 -6.00
N ALA A 141 -19.40 5.07 -6.06
CA ALA A 141 -19.08 5.93 -4.92
C ALA A 141 -20.09 5.75 -3.77
N GLU A 142 -21.39 5.67 -4.08
CA GLU A 142 -22.44 5.41 -3.09
C GLU A 142 -22.23 4.04 -2.44
N PHE A 143 -22.07 2.98 -3.23
CA PHE A 143 -21.78 1.62 -2.75
C PHE A 143 -20.56 1.61 -1.82
N LEU A 144 -19.47 2.25 -2.24
CA LEU A 144 -18.24 2.27 -1.45
C LEU A 144 -18.43 2.97 -0.11
N THR A 145 -19.07 4.14 -0.10
CA THR A 145 -19.28 4.92 1.12
C THR A 145 -20.25 4.21 2.08
N GLU A 146 -21.29 3.57 1.58
CA GLU A 146 -22.20 2.74 2.36
C GLU A 146 -21.47 1.53 2.98
N LYS A 147 -20.68 0.82 2.17
CA LYS A 147 -19.99 -0.39 2.60
C LYS A 147 -18.87 -0.12 3.61
N THR A 148 -18.14 0.98 3.46
CA THR A 148 -16.96 1.30 4.27
C THR A 148 -17.23 2.30 5.38
N GLY A 149 -18.36 3.03 5.31
CA GLY A 149 -18.68 4.13 6.22
C GLY A 149 -17.71 5.31 6.08
N LEU A 150 -17.11 5.48 4.92
CA LEU A 150 -16.29 6.66 4.60
C LEU A 150 -17.18 7.88 4.34
N TYR A 151 -16.65 9.06 4.66
CA TYR A 151 -17.37 10.31 4.40
C TYR A 151 -17.44 10.57 2.88
N PRO A 152 -18.66 10.72 2.30
CA PRO A 152 -18.82 10.86 0.85
C PRO A 152 -18.06 12.05 0.25
N GLY A 153 -17.94 13.17 0.99
CA GLY A 153 -17.22 14.35 0.53
C GLY A 153 -15.71 14.18 0.37
N GLY A 154 -15.16 13.11 0.94
CA GLY A 154 -13.73 12.75 0.82
C GLY A 154 -13.44 11.70 -0.26
N VAL A 155 -14.48 11.15 -0.90
CA VAL A 155 -14.34 10.08 -1.91
C VAL A 155 -14.89 10.56 -3.25
N ARG A 156 -14.13 10.36 -4.31
CA ARG A 156 -14.58 10.57 -5.69
C ARG A 156 -14.26 9.37 -6.54
N VAL A 157 -15.25 8.88 -7.26
CA VAL A 157 -15.08 7.88 -8.32
C VAL A 157 -15.27 8.57 -9.65
N LEU A 158 -14.31 8.40 -10.54
CA LEU A 158 -14.19 9.15 -11.79
C LEU A 158 -13.97 8.18 -12.95
N PRO A 159 -14.61 8.39 -14.11
CA PRO A 159 -14.29 7.66 -15.31
C PRO A 159 -12.91 8.05 -15.83
N ILE A 160 -12.21 7.10 -16.43
CA ILE A 160 -10.97 7.33 -17.17
C ILE A 160 -10.98 6.47 -18.43
N ASP A 161 -10.47 7.01 -19.54
CA ASP A 161 -10.40 6.26 -20.79
C ASP A 161 -9.47 5.06 -20.66
N LYS A 162 -8.31 5.25 -20.00
CA LYS A 162 -7.34 4.19 -19.74
C LYS A 162 -6.54 4.44 -18.48
N VAL A 163 -6.44 3.43 -17.62
CA VAL A 163 -5.54 3.46 -16.47
C VAL A 163 -4.09 3.34 -16.96
N PRO A 164 -3.20 4.31 -16.63
CA PRO A 164 -1.82 4.29 -17.10
C PRO A 164 -1.06 3.11 -16.48
N LYS A 165 -0.37 2.34 -17.35
CA LYS A 165 0.39 1.16 -16.95
C LYS A 165 1.77 1.17 -17.57
N THR A 166 2.74 0.56 -16.88
CA THR A 166 4.06 0.25 -17.43
C THR A 166 3.95 -0.85 -18.48
N GLU A 167 5.01 -1.08 -19.24
CA GLU A 167 5.12 -2.22 -20.19
C GLU A 167 4.92 -3.58 -19.48
N SER A 168 5.28 -3.68 -18.20
CA SER A 168 5.05 -4.88 -17.37
C SER A 168 3.64 -4.99 -16.79
N GLY A 169 2.71 -4.09 -17.15
CA GLY A 169 1.31 -4.11 -16.70
C GLY A 169 1.05 -3.51 -15.31
N LYS A 170 2.03 -2.88 -14.67
CA LYS A 170 1.86 -2.24 -13.35
C LYS A 170 1.28 -0.84 -13.50
N THR A 171 0.28 -0.49 -12.70
CA THR A 171 -0.32 0.87 -12.66
C THR A 171 0.70 1.94 -12.30
N ILE A 172 0.70 3.03 -13.07
CA ILE A 172 1.56 4.21 -12.85
C ILE A 172 0.77 5.25 -12.06
N TYR A 173 0.64 5.06 -10.76
CA TYR A 173 -0.12 5.95 -9.87
C TYR A 173 0.31 7.42 -9.93
N LYS A 174 1.60 7.70 -10.14
CA LYS A 174 2.14 9.06 -10.28
C LYS A 174 1.51 9.87 -11.42
N GLU A 175 1.01 9.23 -12.47
CA GLU A 175 0.31 9.91 -13.56
C GLU A 175 -1.12 10.29 -13.13
N LEU A 176 -1.80 9.40 -12.41
CA LEU A 176 -3.12 9.65 -11.86
C LEU A 176 -3.12 10.77 -10.78
N GLU A 177 -2.05 10.84 -9.98
CA GLU A 177 -1.88 11.88 -8.96
C GLU A 177 -1.81 13.29 -9.55
N LYS A 178 -1.33 13.44 -10.79
CA LYS A 178 -1.21 14.72 -11.49
C LYS A 178 -2.55 15.26 -12.02
N LEU A 179 -3.56 14.39 -12.13
CA LEU A 179 -4.89 14.81 -12.60
C LEU A 179 -5.53 15.75 -11.58
N PRO A 180 -6.22 16.82 -12.03
CA PRO A 180 -6.83 17.77 -11.12
C PRO A 180 -7.97 17.12 -10.30
N TRP A 181 -8.19 17.62 -9.09
CA TRP A 181 -9.24 17.10 -8.19
C TRP A 181 -10.64 17.23 -8.76
N ASN A 182 -10.87 18.21 -9.61
CA ASN A 182 -12.19 18.60 -10.14
C ASN A 182 -12.43 18.14 -11.59
N SER A 183 -11.61 17.25 -12.13
CA SER A 183 -11.80 16.72 -13.48
C SER A 183 -12.51 15.39 -13.46
#